data_2a57967ecceb6847c20bbef4ccb41231
#
_entry.id   2a57967ecceb6847c20bbef4ccb41231
#
_cell.length_a   1.000
_cell.length_b   1.000
_cell.length_c   1.000
_cell.angle_alpha   90.00
_cell.angle_beta   90.00
_cell.angle_gamma   90.00
#
_symmetry.space_group_name_H-M   'P 1'
#
loop_
_entity.id
_entity.type
_entity.pdbx_description
1 polymer ?
#
loop_
_entity_poly.entity_id
_entity_poly.type
_entity_poly.pdbx_seq_one_letter_code
_entity_poly.pdbx_strand_id
1 'polypeptide(L)'
;WRGAKRVSFKDEANVDAAIQVCWQALLRAGEVTIGSAKEDQFNSEKHLTRADVSFEPSFENYEYVKLRLPIMKVENEWTKTNEPFVFPKDDGATVSAAEALHNLFIRDPVKEKNWNRTPLFRDPKTKKAMKTSFLRKCIKKLYQEAGRGDQDRVGSHSLRIGGCSTLLANGESPIIVQALGRWSSDIYRIYCRQSKHTMLKAMKRMGRKSFSSIEKEQ
;
A
#
# COMPACT_ATOMS: atom_id res chain seq x y z
N TRP A 1 -10.41 11.68 1.79
CA TRP A 1 -10.40 11.65 0.32
C TRP A 1 -11.76 11.97 -0.32
N ARG A 2 -12.82 12.21 0.45
CA ARG A 2 -14.11 12.66 -0.08
C ARG A 2 -13.95 14.06 -0.63
N GLY A 3 -14.10 14.23 -1.95
CA GLY A 3 -14.08 15.52 -2.65
C GLY A 3 -12.87 15.84 -3.52
N ALA A 4 -11.80 15.05 -3.50
CA ALA A 4 -10.77 15.17 -4.52
C ALA A 4 -11.34 14.63 -5.84
N LYS A 5 -11.40 15.45 -6.89
CA LYS A 5 -11.59 14.95 -8.24
C LYS A 5 -10.60 13.81 -8.43
N ARG A 6 -11.09 12.62 -8.85
CA ARG A 6 -10.26 11.47 -9.16
C ARG A 6 -9.19 11.96 -10.12
N VAL A 7 -7.98 12.21 -9.62
CA VAL A 7 -6.83 12.55 -10.48
C VAL A 7 -6.55 11.28 -11.24
N SER A 8 -7.07 11.23 -12.44
CA SER A 8 -6.94 10.08 -13.31
C SER A 8 -5.51 10.05 -13.84
N PHE A 9 -4.67 9.25 -13.27
CA PHE A 9 -3.46 8.77 -13.93
C PHE A 9 -3.83 7.77 -15.02
N LYS A 10 -4.75 8.16 -15.92
CA LYS A 10 -5.20 7.28 -17.01
C LYS A 10 -4.05 6.65 -17.80
N ASP A 11 -2.91 7.34 -17.85
CA ASP A 11 -1.73 6.90 -18.59
C ASP A 11 -0.60 6.36 -17.68
N GLU A 12 -0.80 6.32 -16.35
CA GLU A 12 0.24 5.98 -15.38
C GLU A 12 -0.16 4.79 -14.47
N ALA A 13 -0.72 3.73 -15.06
CA ALA A 13 -1.16 2.54 -14.31
C ALA A 13 -0.06 1.96 -13.38
N ASN A 14 1.21 2.12 -13.75
CA ASN A 14 2.34 1.72 -12.93
C ASN A 14 2.44 2.53 -11.62
N VAL A 15 2.20 3.84 -11.69
CA VAL A 15 2.26 4.74 -10.52
C VAL A 15 1.06 4.51 -9.62
N ASP A 16 -0.13 4.41 -10.21
CA ASP A 16 -1.37 4.16 -9.48
C ASP A 16 -1.30 2.84 -8.72
N ALA A 17 -0.93 1.74 -9.39
CA ALA A 17 -0.78 0.44 -8.75
C ALA A 17 0.29 0.45 -7.64
N ALA A 18 1.44 1.09 -7.85
CA ALA A 18 2.47 1.19 -6.82
C ALA A 18 1.98 1.94 -5.57
N ILE A 19 1.22 3.03 -5.74
CA ILE A 19 0.65 3.81 -4.65
C ILE A 19 -0.39 2.99 -3.87
N GLN A 20 -1.32 2.34 -4.57
CA GLN A 20 -2.41 1.59 -3.93
C GLN A 20 -1.88 0.34 -3.20
N VAL A 21 -0.91 -0.37 -3.79
CA VAL A 21 -0.22 -1.49 -3.14
C VAL A 21 0.51 -1.02 -1.89
N CYS A 22 1.28 0.08 -1.95
CA CYS A 22 1.96 0.63 -0.77
C CYS A 22 0.97 1.04 0.33
N TRP A 23 -0.18 1.57 -0.04
CA TRP A 23 -1.21 1.99 0.92
C TRP A 23 -1.86 0.80 1.62
N GLN A 24 -2.40 -0.17 0.85
CA GLN A 24 -3.15 -1.29 1.42
C GLN A 24 -2.27 -2.33 2.13
N ALA A 25 -1.07 -2.60 1.61
CA ALA A 25 -0.14 -3.54 2.23
C ALA A 25 0.83 -2.86 3.22
N LEU A 26 0.65 -1.59 3.52
CA LEU A 26 1.53 -0.81 4.39
C LEU A 26 3.02 -0.94 4.01
N LEU A 27 3.33 -1.02 2.69
CA LEU A 27 4.69 -1.18 2.21
C LEU A 27 5.47 0.14 2.22
N ARG A 28 6.79 0.03 2.42
CA ARG A 28 7.70 1.15 2.15
C ARG A 28 7.87 1.31 0.64
N ALA A 29 8.01 2.53 0.15
CA ALA A 29 8.24 2.76 -1.27
C ALA A 29 9.46 1.97 -1.81
N GLY A 30 10.51 1.79 -1.01
CA GLY A 30 11.69 1.01 -1.39
C GLY A 30 11.45 -0.51 -1.52
N GLU A 31 10.31 -1.02 -1.02
CA GLU A 31 9.94 -2.44 -1.18
C GLU A 31 9.27 -2.70 -2.54
N VAL A 32 8.74 -1.66 -3.17
CA VAL A 32 8.07 -1.74 -4.48
C VAL A 32 8.86 -1.08 -5.61
N THR A 33 9.94 -0.37 -5.30
CA THR A 33 10.78 0.36 -6.26
C THR A 33 12.25 0.03 -6.05
N ILE A 34 13.09 0.35 -7.04
CA ILE A 34 14.54 0.30 -6.86
C ILE A 34 15.06 1.59 -6.20
N GLY A 35 16.28 1.55 -5.65
CA GLY A 35 16.96 2.72 -5.10
C GLY A 35 17.08 3.86 -6.10
N SER A 36 17.51 5.03 -5.63
CA SER A 36 17.58 6.25 -6.44
C SER A 36 18.98 6.59 -6.91
N ALA A 37 20.00 5.91 -6.41
CA ALA A 37 21.38 6.10 -6.86
C ALA A 37 21.56 5.68 -8.33
N LYS A 38 22.60 6.17 -8.97
CA LYS A 38 22.86 5.86 -10.38
C LYS A 38 23.20 4.39 -10.59
N GLU A 39 23.93 3.81 -9.66
CA GLU A 39 24.36 2.41 -9.60
C GLU A 39 23.23 1.43 -9.26
N ASP A 40 22.12 1.92 -8.69
CA ASP A 40 20.98 1.07 -8.35
C ASP A 40 20.35 0.52 -9.61
N GLN A 41 20.45 -0.78 -9.79
CA GLN A 41 19.91 -1.50 -10.93
C GLN A 41 18.83 -2.50 -10.48
N PHE A 42 17.93 -2.79 -11.38
CA PHE A 42 16.94 -3.83 -11.17
C PHE A 42 17.60 -5.21 -11.12
N ASN A 43 17.24 -5.98 -10.10
CA ASN A 43 17.61 -7.38 -9.93
C ASN A 43 16.33 -8.16 -9.59
N SER A 44 15.99 -9.14 -10.42
CA SER A 44 14.75 -9.93 -10.28
C SER A 44 14.70 -10.82 -9.03
N GLU A 45 15.85 -11.10 -8.41
CA GLU A 45 15.91 -11.87 -7.15
C GLU A 45 15.64 -11.01 -5.92
N LYS A 46 15.78 -9.69 -6.04
CA LYS A 46 15.69 -8.74 -4.92
C LYS A 46 14.51 -7.77 -5.03
N HIS A 47 13.98 -7.61 -6.23
CA HIS A 47 12.93 -6.63 -6.51
C HIS A 47 11.70 -7.32 -7.11
N LEU A 48 10.55 -6.78 -6.81
CA LEU A 48 9.27 -7.26 -7.33
C LEU A 48 9.27 -7.33 -8.86
N THR A 49 8.80 -8.47 -9.35
CA THR A 49 8.61 -8.76 -10.76
C THR A 49 7.12 -8.94 -11.08
N ARG A 50 6.77 -9.02 -12.35
CA ARG A 50 5.40 -9.37 -12.77
C ARG A 50 4.99 -10.78 -12.33
N ALA A 51 5.95 -11.70 -12.19
CA ALA A 51 5.70 -13.07 -11.74
C ALA A 51 5.33 -13.17 -10.25
N ASP A 52 5.56 -12.13 -9.46
CA ASP A 52 5.19 -12.09 -8.04
C ASP A 52 3.71 -11.76 -7.80
N VAL A 53 2.93 -11.56 -8.87
CA VAL A 53 1.50 -11.29 -8.82
C VAL A 53 0.73 -12.46 -9.42
N SER A 54 -0.28 -12.96 -8.72
CA SER A 54 -1.25 -13.91 -9.27
C SER A 54 -2.67 -13.42 -9.05
N PHE A 55 -3.55 -13.76 -10.00
CA PHE A 55 -4.98 -13.46 -9.99
C PHE A 55 -5.75 -14.75 -9.75
N GLU A 56 -6.60 -14.79 -8.75
CA GLU A 56 -7.31 -16.00 -8.34
C GLU A 56 -8.83 -15.83 -8.44
N PRO A 57 -9.58 -16.76 -9.07
CA PRO A 57 -9.08 -17.99 -9.70
C PRO A 57 -8.43 -17.79 -11.08
N SER A 58 -8.66 -16.66 -11.77
CA SER A 58 -8.04 -16.34 -13.07
C SER A 58 -7.92 -14.84 -13.28
N PHE A 59 -7.15 -14.44 -14.29
CA PHE A 59 -6.98 -13.01 -14.61
C PHE A 59 -8.30 -12.34 -15.01
N GLU A 60 -9.17 -13.02 -15.75
CA GLU A 60 -10.43 -12.48 -16.25
C GLU A 60 -11.51 -12.41 -15.15
N ASN A 61 -11.51 -13.38 -14.24
CA ASN A 61 -12.55 -13.53 -13.21
C ASN A 61 -11.96 -13.62 -11.80
N TYR A 62 -11.01 -12.73 -11.49
CA TYR A 62 -10.37 -12.74 -10.17
C TYR A 62 -11.34 -12.29 -9.07
N GLU A 63 -11.24 -12.93 -7.92
CA GLU A 63 -11.89 -12.56 -6.66
C GLU A 63 -10.90 -11.86 -5.74
N TYR A 64 -9.61 -12.20 -5.87
CA TYR A 64 -8.52 -11.56 -5.16
C TYR A 64 -7.20 -11.65 -5.93
N VAL A 65 -6.29 -10.77 -5.59
CA VAL A 65 -4.93 -10.74 -6.16
C VAL A 65 -3.93 -11.01 -5.06
N LYS A 66 -3.01 -11.93 -5.29
CA LYS A 66 -1.88 -12.21 -4.40
C LYS A 66 -0.64 -11.46 -4.87
N LEU A 67 0.10 -10.89 -3.94
CA LEU A 67 1.41 -10.31 -4.17
C LEU A 67 2.42 -10.94 -3.20
N ARG A 68 3.41 -11.65 -3.74
CA ARG A 68 4.52 -12.22 -2.97
C ARG A 68 5.68 -11.26 -2.97
N LEU A 69 6.20 -10.93 -1.79
CA LEU A 69 7.43 -10.15 -1.71
C LEU A 69 8.65 -11.05 -1.89
N PRO A 70 9.72 -10.57 -2.57
CA PRO A 70 11.00 -11.26 -2.57
C PRO A 70 11.49 -11.45 -1.12
N ILE A 71 12.23 -12.52 -0.87
CA ILE A 71 12.81 -12.79 0.46
C ILE A 71 13.74 -11.64 0.82
N MET A 72 13.34 -10.84 1.80
CA MET A 72 14.11 -9.70 2.25
C MET A 72 15.13 -10.14 3.32
N LYS A 73 16.30 -9.49 3.35
CA LYS A 73 17.39 -9.74 4.30
C LYS A 73 17.03 -9.52 5.78
N VAL A 74 15.86 -8.97 6.10
CA VAL A 74 15.42 -8.77 7.49
C VAL A 74 14.44 -9.87 7.84
N GLU A 75 14.98 -10.95 8.36
CA GLU A 75 14.21 -12.04 8.96
C GLU A 75 13.59 -11.55 10.27
N ASN A 76 12.31 -11.26 10.24
CA ASN A 76 11.49 -11.25 11.45
C ASN A 76 10.48 -12.40 11.36
N GLU A 77 9.86 -12.76 12.47
CA GLU A 77 8.92 -13.90 12.51
C GLU A 77 7.80 -13.82 11.47
N TRP A 78 7.39 -12.62 11.11
CA TRP A 78 6.34 -12.34 10.11
C TRP A 78 6.81 -12.49 8.65
N THR A 79 8.12 -12.35 8.39
CA THR A 79 8.70 -12.58 7.07
C THR A 79 9.13 -14.02 6.84
N LYS A 80 9.25 -14.82 7.90
CA LYS A 80 9.58 -16.26 7.82
C LYS A 80 8.51 -17.08 7.12
N THR A 81 7.24 -16.69 7.22
CA THR A 81 6.13 -17.44 6.59
C THR A 81 6.07 -17.23 5.08
N ASN A 82 6.73 -16.22 4.54
CA ASN A 82 6.68 -15.85 3.11
C ASN A 82 5.25 -15.82 2.52
N GLU A 83 4.27 -15.54 3.39
CA GLU A 83 2.86 -15.44 3.00
C GLU A 83 2.65 -14.25 2.05
N PRO A 84 1.92 -14.45 0.94
CA PRO A 84 1.62 -13.36 0.04
C PRO A 84 0.62 -12.38 0.67
N PHE A 85 0.71 -11.10 0.31
CA PHE A 85 -0.40 -10.18 0.52
C PHE A 85 -1.58 -10.60 -0.35
N VAL A 86 -2.77 -10.56 0.22
CA VAL A 86 -4.02 -10.87 -0.48
C VAL A 86 -4.87 -9.60 -0.55
N PHE A 87 -5.15 -9.14 -1.75
CA PHE A 87 -6.00 -7.98 -2.01
C PHE A 87 -7.33 -8.47 -2.57
N PRO A 88 -8.43 -8.34 -1.83
CA PRO A 88 -9.75 -8.72 -2.33
C PRO A 88 -10.19 -7.77 -3.45
N LYS A 89 -10.95 -8.28 -4.41
CA LYS A 89 -11.68 -7.46 -5.34
C LYS A 89 -12.80 -6.73 -4.60
N ASP A 90 -12.87 -5.42 -4.78
CA ASP A 90 -13.92 -4.58 -4.19
C ASP A 90 -14.26 -3.45 -5.17
N ASP A 91 -15.27 -3.68 -5.99
CA ASP A 91 -15.71 -2.77 -7.05
C ASP A 91 -16.26 -1.43 -6.49
N GLY A 92 -16.59 -1.38 -5.20
CA GLY A 92 -17.05 -0.17 -4.50
C GLY A 92 -15.94 0.61 -3.79
N ALA A 93 -14.73 0.05 -3.72
CA ALA A 93 -13.64 0.67 -2.97
C ALA A 93 -13.09 1.92 -3.67
N THR A 94 -12.79 2.95 -2.87
CA THR A 94 -12.07 4.15 -3.36
C THR A 94 -10.58 3.83 -3.64
N VAL A 95 -10.04 2.83 -2.95
CA VAL A 95 -8.66 2.34 -3.07
C VAL A 95 -8.73 0.82 -3.17
N SER A 96 -8.28 0.25 -4.29
CA SER A 96 -8.25 -1.18 -4.54
C SER A 96 -6.94 -1.57 -5.23
N ALA A 97 -6.00 -2.13 -4.47
CA ALA A 97 -4.74 -2.63 -5.03
C ALA A 97 -4.99 -3.78 -6.02
N ALA A 98 -6.04 -4.58 -5.79
CA ALA A 98 -6.43 -5.64 -6.71
C ALA A 98 -6.81 -5.07 -8.09
N GLU A 99 -7.71 -4.09 -8.12
CA GLU A 99 -8.13 -3.43 -9.37
C GLU A 99 -6.97 -2.67 -10.02
N ALA A 100 -6.15 -1.98 -9.23
CA ALA A 100 -5.01 -1.25 -9.75
C ALA A 100 -3.96 -2.17 -10.38
N LEU A 101 -3.69 -3.33 -9.77
CA LEU A 101 -2.81 -4.35 -10.34
C LEU A 101 -3.40 -4.97 -11.61
N HIS A 102 -4.70 -5.30 -11.62
CA HIS A 102 -5.36 -5.78 -12.81
C HIS A 102 -5.28 -4.77 -13.97
N ASN A 103 -5.58 -3.50 -13.71
CA ASN A 103 -5.44 -2.42 -14.67
C ASN A 103 -3.99 -2.24 -15.17
N LEU A 104 -3.01 -2.45 -14.29
CA LEU A 104 -1.59 -2.40 -14.66
C LEU A 104 -1.25 -3.47 -15.70
N PHE A 105 -1.73 -4.71 -15.54
CA PHE A 105 -1.46 -5.79 -16.48
C PHE A 105 -2.14 -5.55 -17.84
N ILE A 106 -3.33 -4.91 -17.85
CA ILE A 106 -4.02 -4.53 -19.08
C ILE A 106 -3.32 -3.38 -19.80
N ARG A 107 -2.92 -2.33 -19.09
CA ARG A 107 -2.42 -1.08 -19.70
C ARG A 107 -0.92 -1.08 -20.00
N ASP A 108 -0.16 -1.92 -19.32
CA ASP A 108 1.27 -2.10 -19.52
C ASP A 108 1.60 -3.59 -19.70
N PRO A 109 1.05 -4.23 -20.75
CA PRO A 109 1.15 -5.66 -20.95
C PRO A 109 2.59 -6.11 -21.18
N VAL A 110 2.91 -7.28 -20.66
CA VAL A 110 4.20 -7.96 -20.83
C VAL A 110 3.91 -9.43 -21.13
N LYS A 111 4.63 -9.99 -22.11
CA LYS A 111 4.50 -11.43 -22.42
C LYS A 111 4.88 -12.26 -21.20
N GLU A 112 4.08 -13.25 -20.85
CA GLU A 112 4.22 -14.04 -19.63
C GLU A 112 5.62 -14.65 -19.46
N LYS A 113 6.22 -15.15 -20.54
CA LYS A 113 7.60 -15.67 -20.55
C LYS A 113 8.67 -14.68 -20.05
N ASN A 114 8.34 -13.39 -19.94
CA ASN A 114 9.23 -12.34 -19.47
C ASN A 114 8.86 -11.83 -18.07
N TRP A 115 7.80 -12.32 -17.44
CA TRP A 115 7.33 -11.81 -16.16
C TRP A 115 8.39 -11.86 -15.07
N ASN A 116 9.15 -12.95 -14.99
CA ASN A 116 10.24 -13.12 -14.02
C ASN A 116 11.44 -12.19 -14.22
N ARG A 117 11.54 -11.50 -15.35
CA ARG A 117 12.62 -10.57 -15.68
C ARG A 117 12.12 -9.12 -15.80
N THR A 118 10.84 -8.89 -15.64
CA THR A 118 10.23 -7.57 -15.80
C THR A 118 9.86 -7.01 -14.44
N PRO A 119 10.33 -5.81 -14.08
CA PRO A 119 9.93 -5.14 -12.85
C PRO A 119 8.41 -5.05 -12.77
N LEU A 120 7.85 -5.27 -11.57
CA LEU A 120 6.41 -5.13 -11.37
C LEU A 120 5.96 -3.70 -11.70
N PHE A 121 6.67 -2.71 -11.16
CA PHE A 121 6.38 -1.31 -11.44
C PHE A 121 7.48 -0.69 -12.28
N ARG A 122 7.10 -0.08 -13.39
CA ARG A 122 8.01 0.53 -14.36
C ARG A 122 7.80 2.04 -14.43
N ASP A 123 8.86 2.77 -14.70
CA ASP A 123 8.74 4.17 -15.10
C ASP A 123 7.95 4.25 -16.42
N PRO A 124 6.87 5.03 -16.48
CA PRO A 124 5.98 5.06 -17.66
C PRO A 124 6.68 5.44 -18.95
N LYS A 125 7.70 6.30 -18.87
CA LYS A 125 8.43 6.82 -20.04
C LYS A 125 9.56 5.89 -20.48
N THR A 126 10.41 5.48 -19.54
CA THR A 126 11.60 4.71 -19.86
C THR A 126 11.38 3.21 -19.91
N LYS A 127 10.26 2.73 -19.37
CA LYS A 127 9.92 1.30 -19.19
C LYS A 127 10.94 0.51 -18.35
N LYS A 128 11.88 1.19 -17.72
CA LYS A 128 12.81 0.62 -16.73
C LYS A 128 12.13 0.51 -15.36
N ALA A 129 12.76 -0.21 -14.43
CA ALA A 129 12.27 -0.30 -13.05
C ALA A 129 12.06 1.09 -12.44
N MET A 130 10.93 1.28 -11.76
CA MET A 130 10.57 2.53 -11.12
C MET A 130 11.54 2.84 -9.98
N LYS A 131 12.10 4.05 -9.96
CA LYS A 131 12.96 4.53 -8.86
C LYS A 131 12.13 5.12 -7.73
N THR A 132 12.59 4.95 -6.50
CA THR A 132 11.94 5.52 -5.30
C THR A 132 11.78 7.04 -5.40
N SER A 133 12.77 7.74 -5.97
CA SER A 133 12.72 9.19 -6.18
C SER A 133 11.60 9.61 -7.14
N PHE A 134 11.36 8.81 -8.19
CA PHE A 134 10.27 9.05 -9.13
C PHE A 134 8.91 8.87 -8.46
N LEU A 135 8.69 7.75 -7.76
CA LEU A 135 7.44 7.50 -7.03
C LEU A 135 7.17 8.60 -5.99
N ARG A 136 8.20 9.03 -5.25
CA ARG A 136 8.09 10.14 -4.29
C ARG A 136 7.65 11.44 -4.97
N LYS A 137 8.20 11.75 -6.15
CA LYS A 137 7.81 12.92 -6.93
C LYS A 137 6.33 12.86 -7.33
N CYS A 138 5.87 11.69 -7.78
CA CYS A 138 4.46 11.48 -8.13
C CYS A 138 3.54 11.67 -6.91
N ILE A 139 3.89 11.13 -5.75
CA ILE A 139 3.12 11.30 -4.51
C ILE A 139 3.04 12.77 -4.11
N LYS A 140 4.16 13.52 -4.17
CA LYS A 140 4.17 14.97 -3.89
C LYS A 140 3.25 15.75 -4.83
N LYS A 141 3.31 15.44 -6.13
CA LYS A 141 2.46 16.07 -7.14
C LYS A 141 0.97 15.83 -6.85
N LEU A 142 0.59 14.58 -6.55
CA LEU A 142 -0.79 14.23 -6.14
C LEU A 142 -1.27 15.00 -4.92
N TYR A 143 -0.40 15.14 -3.94
CA TYR A 143 -0.71 15.85 -2.70
C TYR A 143 -0.96 17.33 -2.97
N GLN A 144 -0.15 17.93 -3.86
CA GLN A 144 -0.29 19.31 -4.34
C GLN A 144 -1.61 19.50 -5.09
N GLU A 145 -1.91 18.63 -6.05
CA GLU A 145 -3.14 18.69 -6.85
C GLU A 145 -4.40 18.49 -6.00
N ALA A 146 -4.29 17.75 -4.89
CA ALA A 146 -5.37 17.61 -3.91
C ALA A 146 -5.57 18.85 -3.01
N GLY A 147 -4.83 19.95 -3.25
CA GLY A 147 -4.93 21.18 -2.45
C GLY A 147 -4.47 21.03 -1.00
N ARG A 148 -3.69 19.98 -0.70
CA ARG A 148 -3.13 19.76 0.63
C ARG A 148 -1.81 20.51 0.74
N GLY A 149 -1.73 21.47 1.68
CA GLY A 149 -0.51 22.26 1.91
C GLY A 149 0.66 21.41 2.42
N ASP A 150 1.86 21.98 2.49
CA ASP A 150 3.08 21.41 3.03
C ASP A 150 3.55 20.10 2.38
N GLN A 151 3.92 20.21 1.10
CA GLN A 151 4.45 19.12 0.28
C GLN A 151 5.77 18.56 0.85
N ASP A 152 6.50 19.33 1.64
CA ASP A 152 7.81 18.92 2.16
C ASP A 152 7.68 17.84 3.22
N ARG A 153 6.53 17.72 3.87
CA ARG A 153 6.20 16.65 4.80
C ARG A 153 5.79 15.35 4.13
N VAL A 154 5.58 15.35 2.80
CA VAL A 154 5.18 14.16 2.07
C VAL A 154 6.41 13.42 1.56
N GLY A 155 6.55 12.17 1.96
CA GLY A 155 7.70 11.34 1.60
C GLY A 155 7.33 9.89 1.31
N SER A 156 8.35 9.07 1.17
CA SER A 156 8.21 7.63 0.88
C SER A 156 7.47 6.82 1.96
N HIS A 157 7.39 7.36 3.19
CA HIS A 157 6.67 6.75 4.32
C HIS A 157 5.21 7.21 4.43
N SER A 158 4.80 8.24 3.68
CA SER A 158 3.47 8.85 3.83
C SER A 158 2.34 7.88 3.50
N LEU A 159 2.52 6.99 2.52
CA LEU A 159 1.52 5.97 2.18
C LEU A 159 1.35 4.97 3.32
N ARG A 160 2.43 4.49 3.90
CA ARG A 160 2.44 3.57 5.04
C ARG A 160 1.81 4.22 6.29
N ILE A 161 2.15 5.50 6.58
CA ILE A 161 1.55 6.27 7.67
C ILE A 161 0.05 6.45 7.43
N GLY A 162 -0.34 6.80 6.22
CA GLY A 162 -1.74 7.00 5.84
C GLY A 162 -2.56 5.73 5.97
N GLY A 163 -2.10 4.61 5.43
CA GLY A 163 -2.75 3.31 5.53
C GLY A 163 -2.92 2.85 6.98
N CYS A 164 -1.85 2.92 7.78
CA CYS A 164 -1.86 2.60 9.20
C CYS A 164 -2.88 3.46 9.97
N SER A 165 -2.85 4.77 9.77
CA SER A 165 -3.78 5.70 10.44
C SER A 165 -5.22 5.45 10.02
N THR A 166 -5.46 5.06 8.77
CA THR A 166 -6.80 4.75 8.25
C THR A 166 -7.36 3.47 8.88
N LEU A 167 -6.56 2.40 8.98
CA LEU A 167 -6.97 1.16 9.65
C LEU A 167 -7.41 1.43 11.08
N LEU A 168 -6.60 2.13 11.86
CA LEU A 168 -6.96 2.49 13.24
C LEU A 168 -8.18 3.40 13.33
N ALA A 169 -8.32 4.34 12.41
CA ALA A 169 -9.50 5.22 12.37
C ALA A 169 -10.79 4.45 12.06
N ASN A 170 -10.69 3.34 11.33
CA ASN A 170 -11.80 2.43 11.04
C ASN A 170 -12.09 1.44 12.18
N GLY A 171 -11.24 1.40 13.21
CA GLY A 171 -11.43 0.58 14.39
C GLY A 171 -10.69 -0.76 14.38
N GLU A 172 -9.78 -0.95 13.40
CA GLU A 172 -8.94 -2.14 13.38
C GLU A 172 -8.04 -2.22 14.61
N SER A 173 -7.83 -3.44 15.10
CA SER A 173 -7.01 -3.64 16.29
C SER A 173 -5.53 -3.31 16.01
N PRO A 174 -4.79 -2.78 17.00
CA PRO A 174 -3.35 -2.55 16.85
C PRO A 174 -2.57 -3.80 16.46
N ILE A 175 -3.01 -4.98 16.88
CA ILE A 175 -2.38 -6.28 16.56
C ILE A 175 -2.48 -6.56 15.06
N ILE A 176 -3.66 -6.36 14.46
CA ILE A 176 -3.87 -6.52 13.01
C ILE A 176 -3.01 -5.51 12.23
N VAL A 177 -2.98 -4.26 12.70
CA VAL A 177 -2.16 -3.21 12.07
C VAL A 177 -0.67 -3.56 12.15
N GLN A 178 -0.21 -4.07 13.30
CA GLN A 178 1.15 -4.52 13.51
C GLN A 178 1.52 -5.68 12.58
N ALA A 179 0.65 -6.68 12.50
CA ALA A 179 0.81 -7.84 11.64
C ALA A 179 0.88 -7.43 10.16
N LEU A 180 -0.10 -6.66 9.67
CA LEU A 180 -0.15 -6.21 8.29
C LEU A 180 1.08 -5.36 7.91
N GLY A 181 1.54 -4.50 8.83
CA GLY A 181 2.75 -3.70 8.66
C GLY A 181 4.04 -4.48 8.84
N ARG A 182 3.98 -5.75 9.29
CA ARG A 182 5.15 -6.62 9.53
C ARG A 182 6.13 -5.99 10.52
N TRP A 183 5.59 -5.39 11.59
CA TRP A 183 6.40 -4.86 12.69
C TRP A 183 6.60 -5.89 13.78
N SER A 184 7.85 -6.18 14.12
CA SER A 184 8.22 -7.10 15.21
C SER A 184 8.07 -6.50 16.61
N SER A 185 7.81 -5.19 16.70
CA SER A 185 7.71 -4.45 17.95
C SER A 185 6.66 -3.36 17.87
N ASP A 186 6.40 -2.67 18.96
CA ASP A 186 5.48 -1.54 19.08
C ASP A 186 5.86 -0.29 18.25
N ILE A 187 6.91 -0.38 17.45
CA ILE A 187 7.36 0.72 16.58
C ILE A 187 6.27 1.19 15.59
N TYR A 188 5.26 0.37 15.32
CA TYR A 188 4.11 0.78 14.52
C TYR A 188 3.42 2.03 15.09
N ARG A 189 3.51 2.27 16.40
CA ARG A 189 2.91 3.43 17.09
C ARG A 189 3.39 4.76 16.54
N ILE A 190 4.65 4.85 16.06
CA ILE A 190 5.16 6.09 15.43
C ILE A 190 4.48 6.40 14.08
N TYR A 191 3.92 5.37 13.44
CA TYR A 191 3.17 5.51 12.19
C TYR A 191 1.66 5.77 12.43
N CYS A 192 1.17 5.48 13.65
CA CYS A 192 -0.23 5.59 14.01
C CYS A 192 -0.56 7.02 14.46
N ARG A 193 -0.98 7.85 13.56
CA ARG A 193 -1.42 9.22 13.90
C ARG A 193 -2.92 9.22 14.20
N GLN A 194 -3.25 9.40 15.47
CA GLN A 194 -4.63 9.59 15.89
C GLN A 194 -5.16 10.94 15.40
N SER A 195 -6.25 10.91 14.64
CA SER A 195 -6.89 12.16 14.24
C SER A 195 -7.71 12.74 15.39
N LYS A 196 -7.85 14.09 15.42
CA LYS A 196 -8.75 14.76 16.37
C LYS A 196 -10.18 14.19 16.32
N HIS A 197 -10.65 13.80 15.14
CA HIS A 197 -11.97 13.20 14.95
C HIS A 197 -12.06 11.83 15.64
N THR A 198 -11.04 10.98 15.51
CA THR A 198 -10.99 9.66 16.18
C THR A 198 -11.02 9.81 17.68
N MET A 199 -10.25 10.76 18.22
CA MET A 199 -10.24 11.05 19.67
C MET A 199 -11.61 11.53 20.15
N LEU A 200 -12.23 12.47 19.45
CA LEU A 200 -13.57 12.96 19.77
C LEU A 200 -14.63 11.86 19.73
N LYS A 201 -14.55 10.94 18.73
CA LYS A 201 -15.45 9.79 18.62
C LYS A 201 -15.28 8.82 19.80
N ALA A 202 -14.02 8.58 20.23
CA ALA A 202 -13.74 7.75 21.40
C ALA A 202 -14.31 8.40 22.68
N MET A 203 -14.08 9.68 22.91
CA MET A 203 -14.61 10.41 24.06
C MET A 203 -16.15 10.40 24.10
N LYS A 204 -16.82 10.55 22.93
CA LYS A 204 -18.27 10.44 22.84
C LYS A 204 -18.77 9.03 23.22
N ARG A 205 -18.04 7.98 22.84
CA ARG A 205 -18.39 6.60 23.22
C ARG A 205 -18.24 6.38 24.73
N MET A 206 -17.17 6.90 25.34
CA MET A 206 -16.99 6.83 26.80
C MET A 206 -18.14 7.50 27.56
N GLY A 207 -18.59 8.65 27.11
CA GLY A 207 -19.71 9.36 27.73
C GLY A 207 -21.07 8.70 27.57
N ARG A 208 -21.19 7.68 26.71
CA ARG A 208 -22.46 6.95 26.45
C ARG A 208 -22.58 5.63 27.20
N LYS A 209 -21.47 5.03 27.66
CA LYS A 209 -21.45 3.83 28.49
C LYS A 209 -21.30 4.24 29.94
N SER A 210 -22.33 4.06 30.75
CA SER A 210 -22.23 4.18 32.21
C SER A 210 -21.56 2.92 32.79
N PHE A 211 -20.92 3.03 33.96
CA PHE A 211 -20.31 1.90 34.66
C PHE A 211 -21.29 0.74 34.87
N SER A 212 -22.56 1.02 35.10
CA SER A 212 -23.60 0.01 35.26
C SER A 212 -23.94 -0.81 34.03
N SER A 213 -23.51 -0.40 32.84
CA SER A 213 -23.67 -1.19 31.59
C SER A 213 -22.51 -2.15 31.34
N ILE A 214 -21.38 -2.00 32.03
CA ILE A 214 -20.20 -2.85 31.88
C ILE A 214 -20.34 -4.14 32.72
N GLU A 215 -21.01 -4.06 33.87
CA GLU A 215 -21.23 -5.22 34.75
C GLU A 215 -22.27 -6.23 34.21
N LYS A 216 -23.02 -5.88 33.17
CA LYS A 216 -23.99 -6.77 32.55
C LYS A 216 -23.49 -7.56 31.34
N GLU A 217 -22.25 -7.31 30.89
CA GLU A 217 -21.59 -7.98 29.74
C GLU A 217 -20.49 -8.98 30.23
N GLN A 218 -20.30 -9.18 31.57
CA GLN A 218 -19.48 -10.22 32.19
C GLN A 218 -20.36 -11.32 32.79
#